data_aab0aae8d66db69406ada05a66c9970a
#
_entry.id   aab0aae8d66db69406ada05a66c9970a
#
_cell.length_a   1.000
_cell.length_b   1.000
_cell.length_c   1.000
_cell.angle_alpha   90.00
_cell.angle_beta   90.00
_cell.angle_gamma   90.00
#
_symmetry.space_group_name_H-M   'P 1'
#
loop_
_entity.id
_entity.type
_entity.pdbx_description
1 polymer ?
#
loop_
_entity_poly.entity_id
_entity_poly.type
_entity_poly.pdbx_seq_one_letter_code
_entity_poly.pdbx_strand_id
1 'polypeptide(L)'
;MDLYREEILDHYKNPRHFGPLDGFSQKAADRNSSCGDSLAMGIKVKNGKIADVKFTGVGCAISLASASMLTEMLKGKNLVQAVKIDDAAMLKRLGIPISLTRQKCATLGVAIWQKLRPLLK
;
A
#
# COMPACT_ATOMS: atom_id res chain seq x y z
N MET A 1 -1.34 17.51 19.61
CA MET A 1 -1.07 16.13 19.20
C MET A 1 -1.08 16.05 17.68
N ASP A 2 -0.18 15.28 17.10
CA ASP A 2 -0.04 15.19 15.65
C ASP A 2 -1.06 14.17 15.10
N LEU A 3 -2.05 14.64 14.37
CA LEU A 3 -3.11 13.78 13.82
C LEU A 3 -2.55 12.77 12.81
N TYR A 4 -1.51 13.13 12.05
CA TYR A 4 -0.90 12.21 11.10
C TYR A 4 -0.20 11.05 11.81
N ARG A 5 0.47 11.31 12.92
CA ARG A 5 1.11 10.24 13.71
C ARG A 5 0.09 9.31 14.33
N GLU A 6 -1.02 9.86 14.81
CA GLU A 6 -2.12 9.05 15.35
C GLU A 6 -2.72 8.16 14.26
N GLU A 7 -2.89 8.70 13.07
CA GLU A 7 -3.43 7.96 11.95
C GLU A 7 -2.50 6.82 11.53
N ILE A 8 -1.20 7.07 11.50
CA ILE A 8 -0.21 6.03 11.20
C ILE A 8 -0.27 4.91 12.23
N LEU A 9 -0.34 5.26 13.52
CA LEU A 9 -0.43 4.26 14.58
C LEU A 9 -1.72 3.46 14.48
N ASP A 10 -2.83 4.11 14.15
CA ASP A 10 -4.11 3.42 13.98
C ASP A 10 -4.04 2.42 12.82
N HIS A 11 -3.50 2.82 11.68
CA HIS A 11 -3.35 1.92 10.54
C HIS A 11 -2.38 0.78 10.83
N TYR A 12 -1.37 1.02 11.64
CA TYR A 12 -0.45 -0.04 12.05
C TYR A 12 -1.13 -1.05 12.97
N LYS A 13 -1.88 -0.57 13.95
CA LYS A 13 -2.56 -1.45 14.92
C LYS A 13 -3.77 -2.15 14.33
N ASN A 14 -4.47 -1.47 13.42
CA ASN A 14 -5.71 -1.95 12.81
C ASN A 14 -5.62 -1.80 11.29
N PRO A 15 -4.74 -2.57 10.63
CA PRO A 15 -4.55 -2.40 9.19
C PRO A 15 -5.82 -2.75 8.42
N ARG A 16 -6.17 -1.86 7.47
CA ARG A 16 -7.34 -2.04 6.62
C ARG A 16 -6.97 -2.99 5.48
N HIS A 17 -7.93 -3.83 5.11
CA HIS A 17 -7.76 -4.75 3.97
C HIS A 17 -6.54 -5.67 4.14
N PHE A 18 -6.24 -6.02 5.38
CA PHE A 18 -5.15 -6.95 5.71
C PHE A 18 -5.72 -8.36 5.81
N GLY A 19 -5.07 -9.31 5.15
CA GLY A 19 -5.47 -10.70 5.27
C GLY A 19 -4.96 -11.55 4.13
N PRO A 20 -5.36 -12.83 4.09
CA PRO A 20 -4.93 -13.75 3.03
C PRO A 20 -5.33 -13.25 1.65
N LEU A 21 -4.49 -13.53 0.67
CA LEU A 21 -4.73 -13.14 -0.73
C LEU A 21 -5.43 -14.23 -1.54
N ASP A 22 -6.10 -15.16 -0.85
CA ASP A 22 -6.86 -16.22 -1.53
C ASP A 22 -7.96 -15.60 -2.39
N GLY A 23 -8.12 -16.12 -3.59
CA GLY A 23 -9.13 -15.61 -4.51
C GLY A 23 -8.68 -14.43 -5.35
N PHE A 24 -7.49 -13.88 -5.11
CA PHE A 24 -6.92 -12.83 -5.96
C PHE A 24 -6.07 -13.47 -7.05
N SER A 25 -6.45 -13.27 -8.31
CA SER A 25 -5.66 -13.78 -9.44
C SER A 25 -4.50 -12.85 -9.79
N GLN A 26 -4.63 -11.55 -9.49
CA GLN A 26 -3.57 -10.58 -9.71
C GLN A 26 -2.91 -10.26 -8.38
N LYS A 27 -1.70 -10.75 -8.20
CA LYS A 27 -0.92 -10.60 -6.97
C LYS A 27 0.51 -10.23 -7.29
N ALA A 28 1.13 -9.47 -6.43
CA ALA A 28 2.56 -9.18 -6.51
C ALA A 28 3.12 -9.01 -5.10
N ALA A 29 4.42 -9.16 -4.99
CA ALA A 29 5.12 -9.04 -3.71
C ALA A 29 6.44 -8.31 -3.93
N ASP A 30 6.92 -7.71 -2.86
CA ASP A 30 8.24 -7.11 -2.83
C ASP A 30 8.72 -7.05 -1.39
N ARG A 31 10.00 -6.77 -1.23
CA ARG A 31 10.59 -6.66 0.09
C ARG A 31 11.63 -5.56 0.13
N ASN A 32 11.83 -5.01 1.33
CA ASN A 32 12.91 -4.09 1.62
C ASN A 32 13.87 -4.81 2.56
N SER A 33 14.95 -5.34 2.00
CA SER A 33 15.91 -6.14 2.76
C SER A 33 16.62 -5.33 3.85
N SER A 34 16.74 -4.01 3.68
CA SER A 34 17.38 -3.14 4.67
C SER A 34 16.60 -3.09 5.99
N CYS A 35 15.28 -3.21 5.94
CA CYS A 35 14.41 -3.12 7.12
C CYS A 35 13.71 -4.43 7.46
N GLY A 36 13.90 -5.46 6.65
CA GLY A 36 13.22 -6.73 6.85
C GLY A 36 11.73 -6.72 6.52
N ASP A 37 11.27 -5.70 5.78
CA ASP A 37 9.88 -5.64 5.35
C ASP A 37 9.64 -6.58 4.19
N SER A 38 8.53 -7.31 4.22
CA SER A 38 8.11 -8.20 3.12
C SER A 38 6.60 -8.13 3.02
N LEU A 39 6.11 -7.61 1.90
CA LEU A 39 4.68 -7.39 1.68
C LEU A 39 4.23 -8.04 0.38
N ALA A 40 2.95 -8.40 0.34
CA ALA A 40 2.28 -8.86 -0.88
C ALA A 40 0.93 -8.17 -0.97
N MET A 41 0.45 -7.97 -2.19
CA MET A 41 -0.82 -7.30 -2.43
C MET A 41 -1.58 -8.03 -3.54
N GLY A 42 -2.90 -8.13 -3.37
CA GLY A 42 -3.80 -8.64 -4.38
C GLY A 42 -4.82 -7.59 -4.78
N ILE A 43 -5.17 -7.53 -6.06
CA ILE A 43 -6.11 -6.55 -6.59
C ILE A 43 -7.10 -7.23 -7.52
N LYS A 44 -8.37 -6.84 -7.40
CA LYS A 44 -9.44 -7.22 -8.32
C LYS A 44 -9.96 -5.97 -9.00
N VAL A 45 -10.07 -6.04 -10.33
CA VAL A 45 -10.62 -4.95 -11.13
C VAL A 45 -11.94 -5.41 -11.72
N LYS A 46 -12.94 -4.54 -11.66
CA LYS A 46 -14.25 -4.79 -12.26
C LYS A 46 -14.75 -3.49 -12.90
N ASN A 47 -15.08 -3.57 -14.18
CA ASN A 47 -15.60 -2.41 -14.92
C ASN A 47 -14.66 -1.21 -14.88
N GLY A 48 -13.35 -1.46 -14.98
CA GLY A 48 -12.35 -0.40 -14.98
C GLY A 48 -12.07 0.23 -13.62
N LYS A 49 -12.63 -0.32 -12.54
CA LYS A 49 -12.43 0.17 -11.18
C LYS A 49 -11.80 -0.90 -10.31
N ILE A 50 -11.04 -0.47 -9.33
CA ILE A 50 -10.47 -1.39 -8.34
C ILE A 50 -11.58 -1.79 -7.37
N ALA A 51 -12.12 -3.00 -7.59
CA ALA A 51 -13.25 -3.50 -6.82
C ALA A 51 -12.83 -4.00 -5.44
N ASP A 52 -11.62 -4.57 -5.34
CA ASP A 52 -11.11 -5.07 -4.08
C ASP A 52 -9.59 -5.05 -4.09
N VAL A 53 -9.02 -4.86 -2.91
CA VAL A 53 -7.58 -4.85 -2.70
C VAL A 53 -7.30 -5.34 -1.30
N LYS A 54 -6.30 -6.23 -1.17
CA LYS A 54 -5.82 -6.68 0.13
C LYS A 54 -4.30 -6.73 0.12
N PHE A 55 -3.73 -6.66 1.31
CA PHE A 55 -2.30 -6.88 1.47
C PHE A 55 -2.04 -7.78 2.67
N THR A 56 -0.87 -8.38 2.68
CA THR A 56 -0.39 -9.19 3.78
C THR A 56 1.11 -9.06 3.87
N GLY A 57 1.69 -9.45 5.00
CA GLY A 57 3.12 -9.46 5.16
C GLY A 57 3.57 -9.07 6.55
N VAL A 58 4.86 -8.84 6.67
CA VAL A 58 5.51 -8.41 7.91
C VAL A 58 6.38 -7.19 7.62
N GLY A 59 6.49 -6.30 8.60
CA GLY A 59 7.30 -5.11 8.42
C GLY A 59 7.21 -4.17 9.62
N CYS A 60 7.85 -3.02 9.49
CA CYS A 60 7.82 -1.99 10.53
C CYS A 60 6.49 -1.24 10.51
N ALA A 61 6.30 -0.39 11.51
CA ALA A 61 5.06 0.39 11.63
C ALA A 61 4.81 1.24 10.38
N ILE A 62 5.84 1.83 9.80
CA ILE A 62 5.70 2.68 8.62
C ILE A 62 5.29 1.86 7.40
N SER A 63 5.92 0.69 7.16
CA SER A 63 5.58 -0.12 5.99
C SER A 63 4.16 -0.67 6.06
N LEU A 64 3.74 -1.15 7.23
CA LEU A 64 2.40 -1.69 7.41
C LEU A 64 1.34 -0.61 7.36
N ALA A 65 1.58 0.53 8.03
CA ALA A 65 0.63 1.64 8.01
C ALA A 65 0.47 2.22 6.60
N SER A 66 1.57 2.41 5.88
CA SER A 66 1.50 2.97 4.53
C SER A 66 0.81 2.01 3.57
N ALA A 67 1.06 0.70 3.68
CA ALA A 67 0.36 -0.29 2.84
C ALA A 67 -1.15 -0.27 3.14
N SER A 68 -1.53 -0.18 4.41
CA SER A 68 -2.93 -0.06 4.80
C SER A 68 -3.58 1.19 4.17
N MET A 69 -2.92 2.35 4.28
CA MET A 69 -3.41 3.59 3.68
C MET A 69 -3.50 3.47 2.16
N LEU A 70 -2.51 2.84 1.53
CA LEU A 70 -2.51 2.66 0.09
C LEU A 70 -3.72 1.85 -0.38
N THR A 71 -4.08 0.78 0.34
CA THR A 71 -5.27 0.01 -0.03
C THR A 71 -6.53 0.86 0.01
N GLU A 72 -6.64 1.76 0.97
CA GLU A 72 -7.77 2.70 1.01
C GLU A 72 -7.73 3.70 -0.14
N MET A 73 -6.55 4.14 -0.52
CA MET A 73 -6.39 5.05 -1.66
C MET A 73 -6.76 4.39 -2.98
N LEU A 74 -6.52 3.09 -3.10
CA LEU A 74 -6.77 2.35 -4.34
C LEU A 74 -8.21 1.86 -4.47
N LYS A 75 -8.80 1.38 -3.38
CA LYS A 75 -10.11 0.74 -3.44
C LYS A 75 -11.19 1.73 -3.92
N GLY A 76 -11.95 1.31 -4.90
CA GLY A 76 -13.03 2.11 -5.45
C GLY A 76 -12.62 3.11 -6.53
N LYS A 77 -11.31 3.29 -6.76
CA LYS A 77 -10.85 4.21 -7.79
C LYS A 77 -10.88 3.54 -9.16
N ASN A 78 -11.13 4.34 -10.20
CA ASN A 78 -10.94 3.85 -11.55
C ASN A 78 -9.44 3.75 -11.85
N LEU A 79 -9.08 2.90 -12.81
CA LEU A 79 -7.68 2.66 -13.12
C LEU A 79 -6.96 3.90 -13.61
N VAL A 80 -7.65 4.79 -14.33
CA VAL A 80 -7.05 6.02 -14.83
C VAL A 80 -6.52 6.90 -13.70
N GLN A 81 -7.27 6.98 -12.62
CA GLN A 81 -6.85 7.73 -11.44
C GLN A 81 -5.84 6.96 -10.59
N ALA A 82 -6.06 5.66 -10.42
CA ALA A 82 -5.21 4.83 -9.58
C ALA A 82 -3.77 4.74 -10.08
N VAL A 83 -3.56 4.75 -11.40
CA VAL A 83 -2.21 4.67 -11.97
C VAL A 83 -1.37 5.90 -11.65
N LYS A 84 -1.98 6.99 -11.22
CA LYS A 84 -1.28 8.23 -10.84
C LYS A 84 -0.73 8.19 -9.41
N ILE A 85 -1.11 7.19 -8.63
CA ILE A 85 -0.62 7.06 -7.25
C ILE A 85 0.82 6.57 -7.30
N ASP A 86 1.72 7.41 -6.83
CA ASP A 86 3.17 7.20 -6.84
C ASP A 86 3.77 7.42 -5.46
N ASP A 87 5.10 7.38 -5.38
CA ASP A 87 5.80 7.57 -4.11
C ASP A 87 5.48 8.94 -3.49
N ALA A 88 5.43 9.99 -4.30
CA ALA A 88 5.14 11.33 -3.81
C ALA A 88 3.74 11.40 -3.20
N ALA A 89 2.76 10.77 -3.84
CA ALA A 89 1.40 10.72 -3.32
C ALA A 89 1.36 9.98 -1.97
N MET A 90 2.11 8.89 -1.84
CA MET A 90 2.15 8.13 -0.60
C MET A 90 2.80 8.91 0.53
N LEU A 91 3.93 9.56 0.25
CA LEU A 91 4.62 10.38 1.25
C LEU A 91 3.74 11.55 1.71
N LYS A 92 3.02 12.16 0.78
CA LYS A 92 2.06 13.23 1.10
C LYS A 92 0.93 12.70 1.98
N ARG A 93 0.43 11.49 1.68
CA ARG A 93 -0.64 10.87 2.46
C ARG A 93 -0.21 10.61 3.90
N LEU A 94 1.04 10.21 4.12
CA LEU A 94 1.56 9.99 5.46
C LEU A 94 1.62 11.28 6.27
N GLY A 95 1.89 12.41 5.62
CA GLY A 95 1.77 13.74 6.22
C GLY A 95 2.84 14.13 7.22
N ILE A 96 3.83 13.26 7.46
CA ILE A 96 4.96 13.57 8.35
C ILE A 96 6.27 13.42 7.57
N PRO A 97 7.34 14.10 8.00
CA PRO A 97 8.65 13.90 7.38
C PRO A 97 9.11 12.46 7.59
N ILE A 98 9.57 11.84 6.51
CA ILE A 98 10.09 10.46 6.53
C ILE A 98 11.55 10.53 6.15
N SER A 99 12.42 9.99 6.99
CA SER A 99 13.86 9.96 6.72
C SER A 99 14.15 9.16 5.45
N LEU A 100 15.27 9.46 4.79
CA LEU A 100 15.65 8.78 3.55
C LEU A 100 15.72 7.27 3.74
N THR A 101 16.21 6.80 4.87
CA THR A 101 16.30 5.37 5.15
C THR A 101 14.93 4.70 5.32
N ARG A 102 13.92 5.48 5.75
CA ARG A 102 12.57 4.97 5.96
C ARG A 102 11.66 5.17 4.75
N GLN A 103 12.07 5.97 3.75
CA GLN A 103 11.24 6.19 2.57
C GLN A 103 10.98 4.89 1.81
N LYS A 104 11.93 3.98 1.76
CA LYS A 104 11.72 2.67 1.14
C LYS A 104 10.66 1.86 1.88
N CYS A 105 10.59 1.97 3.20
CA CYS A 105 9.52 1.33 3.97
C CYS A 105 8.17 1.94 3.62
N ALA A 106 8.13 3.27 3.53
CA ALA A 106 6.90 4.00 3.26
C ALA A 106 6.36 3.76 1.86
N THR A 107 7.23 3.46 0.89
CA THR A 107 6.85 3.30 -0.51
C THR A 107 6.88 1.86 -1.01
N LEU A 108 7.11 0.90 -0.13
CA LEU A 108 7.16 -0.51 -0.53
C LEU A 108 5.84 -0.96 -1.16
N GLY A 109 4.70 -0.58 -0.59
CA GLY A 109 3.39 -0.90 -1.16
C GLY A 109 3.20 -0.28 -2.54
N VAL A 110 3.68 0.94 -2.73
CA VAL A 110 3.62 1.61 -4.04
C VAL A 110 4.45 0.85 -5.07
N ALA A 111 5.63 0.35 -4.68
CA ALA A 111 6.44 -0.47 -5.59
C ALA A 111 5.69 -1.72 -6.04
N ILE A 112 4.96 -2.36 -5.14
CA ILE A 112 4.12 -3.52 -5.47
C ILE A 112 2.98 -3.10 -6.39
N TRP A 113 2.32 -1.98 -6.10
CA TRP A 113 1.27 -1.43 -6.94
C TRP A 113 1.77 -1.18 -8.36
N GLN A 114 2.97 -0.64 -8.50
CA GLN A 114 3.57 -0.39 -9.81
C GLN A 114 3.85 -1.67 -10.58
N LYS A 115 4.12 -2.79 -9.90
CA LYS A 115 4.23 -4.10 -10.55
C LYS A 115 2.88 -4.63 -11.01
N LEU A 116 1.82 -4.33 -10.27
CA LEU A 116 0.48 -4.81 -10.58
C LEU A 116 -0.18 -4.04 -11.72
N ARG A 117 0.08 -2.74 -11.82
CA ARG A 117 -0.58 -1.87 -12.82
C ARG A 117 -0.59 -2.44 -14.24
N PRO A 118 0.55 -2.91 -14.77
CA PRO A 118 0.56 -3.41 -16.15
C PRO A 118 -0.27 -4.66 -16.36
N LEU A 119 -0.62 -5.38 -15.30
CA LEU A 119 -1.38 -6.62 -15.36
C LEU A 119 -2.88 -6.36 -15.35
N LEU A 120 -3.30 -5.15 -15.02
CA LEU A 120 -4.71 -4.78 -14.86
C LEU A 120 -5.25 -4.16 -16.14
N LYS A 121 -6.46 -4.52 -16.50
CA LYS A 121 -7.13 -3.99 -17.69
C LYS A 121 -8.59 -3.66 -17.38
#